data_f1ee3491ed3654efd498f907ecb30670
#
_entry.id   f1ee3491ed3654efd498f907ecb30670
#
_cell.length_a   1.000
_cell.length_b   1.000
_cell.length_c   1.000
_cell.angle_alpha   90.00
_cell.angle_beta   90.00
_cell.angle_gamma   90.00
#
_symmetry.space_group_name_H-M   'P 1'
#
loop_
_entity.id
_entity.type
_entity.pdbx_description
1 polymer ?
#
loop_
_entity_poly.entity_id
_entity_poly.type
_entity_poly.pdbx_seq_one_letter_code
_entity_poly.pdbx_strand_id
1 'polypeptide(L)'
;MKRKLTVVLCLLAAIGVFGQINRPKLVVGLVVDQMRWDYLYYYYDQYRKDGLRTLVDHGFSFENTLINYLPAVTAVGHSSIYTGSVPALTGIVSNNFYLNGKWTYCCDDPNVKSVGSNSKEGMMSPRNLLATGLGDMLKIATNFNGKVIGVALKDRAAIMPAGHGADAAYWWDSSVGHFVTSTYYMNELPAWVKETNKRIGTKPKTNVKTAVVGVTKTFQMAEAALENEHLGQDSITDLLTISVSSTDAISHVYGTRGKENHDAYMELDNQLAQF
;
A
#
# COMPACT_ATOMS: atom_id res chain seq x y z
N MET A 1 52.02 -3.66 33.20
CA MET A 1 51.57 -2.77 32.16
C MET A 1 51.02 -3.51 30.94
N LYS A 2 51.73 -4.44 30.32
CA LYS A 2 51.29 -5.16 29.11
C LYS A 2 49.90 -5.83 29.24
N ARG A 3 49.61 -6.50 30.35
CA ARG A 3 48.31 -7.20 30.59
C ARG A 3 47.10 -6.25 30.68
N LYS A 4 47.29 -5.06 31.26
CA LYS A 4 46.23 -4.04 31.34
C LYS A 4 45.93 -3.39 29.96
N LEU A 5 46.99 -3.24 29.14
CA LEU A 5 46.84 -2.71 27.78
C LEU A 5 46.09 -3.69 26.86
N THR A 6 46.34 -5.00 26.99
CA THR A 6 45.65 -6.05 26.26
C THR A 6 44.14 -6.08 26.57
N VAL A 7 43.77 -5.96 27.85
CA VAL A 7 42.35 -5.94 28.30
C VAL A 7 41.63 -4.69 27.74
N VAL A 8 42.28 -3.54 27.76
CA VAL A 8 41.69 -2.29 27.19
C VAL A 8 41.55 -2.40 25.68
N LEU A 9 42.52 -3.00 24.96
CA LEU A 9 42.39 -3.25 23.51
C LEU A 9 41.28 -4.25 23.17
N CYS A 10 41.10 -5.31 23.95
CA CYS A 10 40.01 -6.27 23.78
C CYS A 10 38.65 -5.63 24.08
N LEU A 11 38.54 -4.76 25.09
CA LEU A 11 37.32 -4.01 25.39
C LEU A 11 36.99 -2.99 24.29
N LEU A 12 37.97 -2.30 23.70
CA LEU A 12 37.79 -1.40 22.59
C LEU A 12 37.42 -2.16 21.28
N ALA A 13 37.96 -3.34 21.05
CA ALA A 13 37.61 -4.21 19.95
C ALA A 13 36.18 -4.78 20.10
N ALA A 14 35.72 -5.07 21.32
CA ALA A 14 34.37 -5.56 21.58
C ALA A 14 33.27 -4.48 21.33
N ILE A 15 33.63 -3.18 21.43
CA ILE A 15 32.68 -2.09 21.15
C ILE A 15 32.48 -1.91 19.61
N GLY A 16 33.42 -2.38 18.79
CA GLY A 16 33.36 -2.26 17.32
C GLY A 16 32.59 -3.37 16.60
N VAL A 17 32.07 -4.40 17.31
CA VAL A 17 31.39 -5.55 16.70
C VAL A 17 29.86 -5.49 16.84
N PHE A 18 29.29 -4.36 17.13
CA PHE A 18 27.88 -4.17 16.78
C PHE A 18 27.81 -4.00 15.26
N GLY A 19 27.65 -5.13 14.57
CA GLY A 19 27.35 -5.11 13.13
C GLY A 19 26.19 -4.15 12.92
N GLN A 20 26.44 -3.05 12.26
CA GLN A 20 25.43 -2.08 11.89
C GLN A 20 24.48 -2.85 10.94
N ILE A 21 23.34 -3.30 11.46
CA ILE A 21 22.30 -3.90 10.61
C ILE A 21 21.92 -2.80 9.62
N ASN A 22 22.29 -3.00 8.36
CA ASN A 22 21.98 -2.06 7.30
C ASN A 22 20.46 -2.13 7.07
N ARG A 23 19.71 -1.27 7.74
CA ARG A 23 18.25 -1.20 7.60
C ARG A 23 17.89 -0.56 6.27
N PRO A 24 16.85 -1.07 5.57
CA PRO A 24 16.37 -0.38 4.38
C PRO A 24 15.89 1.01 4.76
N LYS A 25 16.19 2.00 3.94
CA LYS A 25 15.68 3.37 4.12
C LYS A 25 14.21 3.47 3.70
N LEU A 26 13.81 2.68 2.71
CA LEU A 26 12.45 2.60 2.21
C LEU A 26 12.04 1.14 2.06
N VAL A 27 10.83 0.82 2.50
CA VAL A 27 10.12 -0.42 2.17
C VAL A 27 8.93 -0.05 1.30
N VAL A 28 8.81 -0.66 0.13
CA VAL A 28 7.64 -0.53 -0.74
C VAL A 28 6.84 -1.83 -0.68
N GLY A 29 5.61 -1.74 -0.19
CA GLY A 29 4.67 -2.84 -0.20
C GLY A 29 3.73 -2.72 -1.39
N LEU A 30 3.90 -3.54 -2.43
CA LEU A 30 3.03 -3.56 -3.60
C LEU A 30 2.05 -4.72 -3.53
N VAL A 31 0.75 -4.43 -3.54
CA VAL A 31 -0.31 -5.43 -3.68
C VAL A 31 -0.99 -5.26 -5.03
N VAL A 32 -1.05 -6.33 -5.81
CA VAL A 32 -1.80 -6.38 -7.06
C VAL A 32 -3.10 -7.13 -6.80
N ASP A 33 -4.20 -6.37 -6.67
CA ASP A 33 -5.51 -6.90 -6.29
C ASP A 33 -6.04 -7.91 -7.34
N GLN A 34 -6.49 -9.08 -6.89
CA GLN A 34 -6.97 -10.21 -7.71
C GLN A 34 -5.91 -10.78 -8.69
N MET A 35 -4.61 -10.55 -8.45
CA MET A 35 -3.57 -11.17 -9.29
C MET A 35 -3.53 -12.68 -9.08
N ARG A 36 -3.63 -13.42 -10.17
CA ARG A 36 -3.42 -14.86 -10.17
C ARG A 36 -1.91 -15.15 -10.21
N TRP A 37 -1.49 -16.15 -9.45
CA TRP A 37 -0.09 -16.58 -9.42
C TRP A 37 0.45 -16.93 -10.82
N ASP A 38 -0.36 -17.60 -11.66
CA ASP A 38 0.04 -18.02 -12.99
C ASP A 38 0.30 -16.85 -13.96
N TYR A 39 -0.16 -15.64 -13.69
CA TYR A 39 0.11 -14.48 -14.55
C TYR A 39 1.58 -14.09 -14.59
N LEU A 40 2.36 -14.35 -13.55
CA LEU A 40 3.81 -14.14 -13.54
C LEU A 40 4.51 -14.96 -14.63
N TYR A 41 4.02 -16.17 -14.90
CA TYR A 41 4.58 -17.07 -15.89
C TYR A 41 3.85 -17.04 -17.22
N TYR A 42 2.54 -16.86 -17.21
CA TYR A 42 1.71 -16.82 -18.41
C TYR A 42 2.05 -15.64 -19.35
N TYR A 43 2.40 -14.49 -18.77
CA TYR A 43 2.78 -13.29 -19.52
C TYR A 43 4.30 -13.05 -19.48
N TYR A 44 5.10 -13.95 -18.96
CA TYR A 44 6.52 -13.76 -18.69
C TYR A 44 7.31 -13.21 -19.89
N ASP A 45 7.13 -13.77 -21.09
CA ASP A 45 7.86 -13.34 -22.30
C ASP A 45 7.43 -11.94 -22.79
N GLN A 46 6.30 -11.45 -22.33
CA GLN A 46 5.77 -10.13 -22.69
C GLN A 46 6.18 -9.04 -21.68
N TYR A 47 6.57 -9.43 -20.46
CA TYR A 47 7.02 -8.49 -19.46
C TYR A 47 8.40 -7.91 -19.80
N ARG A 48 8.60 -6.67 -19.41
CA ARG A 48 9.89 -5.97 -19.52
C ARG A 48 10.93 -6.63 -18.62
N LYS A 49 12.19 -6.57 -19.03
CA LYS A 49 13.30 -7.08 -18.21
C LYS A 49 13.51 -6.31 -16.92
N ASP A 50 13.16 -5.01 -16.91
CA ASP A 50 13.27 -4.08 -15.80
C ASP A 50 11.95 -3.89 -15.02
N GLY A 51 10.89 -4.62 -15.37
CA GLY A 51 9.59 -4.65 -14.71
C GLY A 51 9.37 -5.89 -13.84
N LEU A 52 8.22 -6.56 -13.99
CA LEU A 52 7.86 -7.78 -13.23
C LEU A 52 8.89 -8.91 -13.37
N ARG A 53 9.56 -9.01 -14.52
CA ARG A 53 10.63 -10.01 -14.70
C ARG A 53 11.79 -9.83 -13.72
N THR A 54 12.16 -8.60 -13.38
CA THR A 54 13.20 -8.35 -12.36
C THR A 54 12.85 -9.01 -11.02
N LEU A 55 11.56 -8.94 -10.62
CA LEU A 55 11.10 -9.56 -9.38
C LEU A 55 11.09 -11.07 -9.45
N VAL A 56 10.71 -11.64 -10.61
CA VAL A 56 10.72 -13.10 -10.84
C VAL A 56 12.14 -13.65 -10.93
N ASP A 57 13.02 -12.98 -11.69
CA ASP A 57 14.35 -13.50 -12.02
C ASP A 57 15.38 -13.26 -10.90
N HIS A 58 15.23 -12.19 -10.12
CA HIS A 58 16.20 -11.74 -9.13
C HIS A 58 15.65 -11.61 -7.71
N GLY A 59 14.32 -11.70 -7.55
CA GLY A 59 13.65 -11.67 -6.26
C GLY A 59 13.61 -13.03 -5.57
N PHE A 60 12.91 -13.08 -4.44
CA PHE A 60 12.62 -14.32 -3.72
C PHE A 60 11.12 -14.62 -3.82
N SER A 61 10.76 -15.81 -4.31
CA SER A 61 9.36 -16.23 -4.48
C SER A 61 8.95 -17.22 -3.39
N PHE A 62 7.82 -16.93 -2.74
CA PHE A 62 7.14 -17.84 -1.82
C PHE A 62 6.10 -18.68 -2.58
N GLU A 63 6.50 -19.78 -3.18
CA GLU A 63 5.65 -20.58 -4.09
C GLU A 63 4.51 -21.33 -3.40
N ASN A 64 4.65 -21.62 -2.09
CA ASN A 64 3.66 -22.36 -1.30
C ASN A 64 2.88 -21.47 -0.31
N THR A 65 2.66 -20.21 -0.66
CA THR A 65 1.86 -19.30 0.17
C THR A 65 0.37 -19.52 -0.11
N LEU A 66 -0.35 -20.01 0.89
CA LEU A 66 -1.77 -20.30 0.79
C LEU A 66 -2.58 -19.36 1.69
N ILE A 67 -3.70 -18.87 1.16
CA ILE A 67 -4.71 -18.14 1.94
C ILE A 67 -5.53 -19.16 2.73
N ASN A 68 -5.54 -19.03 4.06
CA ASN A 68 -6.21 -19.95 4.99
C ASN A 68 -7.53 -19.41 5.56
N TYR A 69 -8.13 -18.41 4.90
CA TYR A 69 -9.39 -17.78 5.32
C TYR A 69 -10.29 -17.51 4.13
N LEU A 70 -11.59 -17.32 4.41
CA LEU A 70 -12.64 -16.90 3.47
C LEU A 70 -13.54 -15.85 4.17
N PRO A 71 -14.13 -14.91 3.37
CA PRO A 71 -13.89 -14.67 1.94
C PRO A 71 -12.56 -13.93 1.69
N ALA A 72 -11.90 -14.21 0.56
CA ALA A 72 -10.67 -13.52 0.14
C ALA A 72 -11.00 -12.25 -0.66
N VAL A 73 -11.72 -11.30 -0.04
CA VAL A 73 -12.06 -10.01 -0.65
C VAL A 73 -11.03 -8.94 -0.27
N THR A 74 -11.03 -7.80 -0.98
CA THR A 74 -10.01 -6.75 -0.87
C THR A 74 -9.66 -6.37 0.56
N ALA A 75 -10.65 -5.99 1.39
CA ALA A 75 -10.36 -5.53 2.76
C ALA A 75 -9.71 -6.62 3.61
N VAL A 76 -10.20 -7.86 3.48
CA VAL A 76 -9.70 -9.02 4.22
C VAL A 76 -8.27 -9.35 3.81
N GLY A 77 -8.00 -9.43 2.51
CA GLY A 77 -6.67 -9.72 1.99
C GLY A 77 -5.64 -8.67 2.40
N HIS A 78 -5.95 -7.39 2.19
CA HIS A 78 -5.04 -6.30 2.52
C HIS A 78 -4.77 -6.21 4.03
N SER A 79 -5.79 -6.31 4.87
CA SER A 79 -5.59 -6.33 6.33
C SER A 79 -4.76 -7.53 6.77
N SER A 80 -5.03 -8.73 6.23
CA SER A 80 -4.30 -9.94 6.61
C SER A 80 -2.83 -9.91 6.20
N ILE A 81 -2.51 -9.42 4.99
CA ILE A 81 -1.12 -9.29 4.51
C ILE A 81 -0.31 -8.37 5.45
N TYR A 82 -0.85 -7.20 5.75
CA TYR A 82 -0.10 -6.18 6.49
C TYR A 82 -0.14 -6.34 8.01
N THR A 83 -1.05 -7.14 8.56
CA THR A 83 -1.06 -7.51 9.99
C THR A 83 -0.39 -8.85 10.26
N GLY A 84 -0.12 -9.66 9.22
CA GLY A 84 0.32 -11.05 9.37
C GLY A 84 -0.71 -11.93 10.09
N SER A 85 -2.00 -11.56 10.04
CA SER A 85 -3.05 -12.17 10.85
C SER A 85 -4.27 -12.57 10.00
N VAL A 86 -5.26 -13.17 10.64
CA VAL A 86 -6.48 -13.67 10.00
C VAL A 86 -7.69 -12.81 10.36
N PRO A 87 -8.79 -12.85 9.57
CA PRO A 87 -9.98 -12.03 9.78
C PRO A 87 -10.56 -12.07 11.19
N ALA A 88 -10.50 -13.23 11.84
CA ALA A 88 -10.99 -13.41 13.21
C ALA A 88 -10.24 -12.54 14.25
N LEU A 89 -8.99 -12.18 13.97
CA LEU A 89 -8.16 -11.33 14.84
C LEU A 89 -8.13 -9.88 14.36
N THR A 90 -8.16 -9.67 13.04
CA THR A 90 -8.17 -8.30 12.49
C THR A 90 -9.53 -7.61 12.64
N GLY A 91 -10.62 -8.36 12.85
CA GLY A 91 -11.99 -7.84 12.87
C GLY A 91 -12.54 -7.51 11.47
N ILE A 92 -11.71 -7.56 10.43
CA ILE A 92 -12.10 -7.28 9.05
C ILE A 92 -12.48 -8.59 8.37
N VAL A 93 -13.75 -8.97 8.47
CA VAL A 93 -14.25 -10.26 7.99
C VAL A 93 -14.82 -10.22 6.57
N SER A 94 -15.05 -9.02 6.02
CA SER A 94 -15.47 -8.77 4.63
C SER A 94 -15.25 -7.29 4.26
N ASN A 95 -15.57 -6.89 3.03
CA ASN A 95 -15.69 -5.48 2.66
C ASN A 95 -16.86 -4.81 3.40
N ASN A 96 -17.95 -5.56 3.63
CA ASN A 96 -19.09 -5.15 4.44
C ASN A 96 -19.47 -6.30 5.36
N PHE A 97 -19.82 -6.00 6.59
CA PHE A 97 -20.19 -6.99 7.61
C PHE A 97 -21.09 -6.38 8.69
N TYR A 98 -21.73 -7.23 9.48
CA TYR A 98 -22.49 -6.77 10.64
C TYR A 98 -21.56 -6.50 11.81
N LEU A 99 -21.56 -5.25 12.28
CA LEU A 99 -20.86 -4.83 13.49
C LEU A 99 -21.88 -4.27 14.48
N ASN A 100 -22.01 -4.90 15.64
CA ASN A 100 -22.98 -4.52 16.68
C ASN A 100 -24.43 -4.39 16.12
N GLY A 101 -24.85 -5.33 15.28
CA GLY A 101 -26.18 -5.35 14.68
C GLY A 101 -26.41 -4.39 13.52
N LYS A 102 -25.38 -3.60 13.12
CA LYS A 102 -25.46 -2.66 12.01
C LYS A 102 -24.63 -3.15 10.82
N TRP A 103 -25.19 -3.09 9.62
CA TRP A 103 -24.45 -3.33 8.37
C TRP A 103 -23.45 -2.21 8.17
N THR A 104 -22.17 -2.55 8.18
CA THR A 104 -21.05 -1.60 8.25
C THR A 104 -20.04 -1.88 7.14
N TYR A 105 -19.58 -0.85 6.46
CA TYR A 105 -18.46 -0.94 5.54
C TYR A 105 -17.13 -0.94 6.32
N CYS A 106 -16.16 -1.71 5.89
CA CYS A 106 -14.92 -1.98 6.65
C CYS A 106 -14.14 -0.72 7.05
N CYS A 107 -14.17 0.35 6.26
CA CYS A 107 -13.49 1.61 6.55
C CYS A 107 -14.43 2.73 7.00
N ASP A 108 -15.75 2.50 7.06
CA ASP A 108 -16.73 3.55 7.40
C ASP A 108 -16.43 4.16 8.78
N ASP A 109 -16.28 5.48 8.81
CA ASP A 109 -16.07 6.23 10.04
C ASP A 109 -16.90 7.52 10.03
N PRO A 110 -18.05 7.54 10.75
CA PRO A 110 -18.90 8.71 10.82
C PRO A 110 -18.30 9.89 11.59
N ASN A 111 -17.17 9.69 12.30
CA ASN A 111 -16.52 10.74 13.08
C ASN A 111 -15.50 11.55 12.26
N VAL A 112 -15.21 11.13 11.04
CA VAL A 112 -14.28 11.83 10.15
C VAL A 112 -15.02 12.49 8.99
N LYS A 113 -14.37 13.47 8.36
CA LYS A 113 -14.87 14.16 7.18
C LYS A 113 -13.95 13.89 5.98
N SER A 114 -14.52 13.99 4.80
CA SER A 114 -13.73 13.96 3.57
C SER A 114 -12.81 15.17 3.48
N VAL A 115 -11.59 14.96 3.03
CA VAL A 115 -10.60 15.99 2.73
C VAL A 115 -10.24 15.90 1.26
N GLY A 116 -10.49 16.95 0.50
CA GLY A 116 -10.36 17.00 -0.95
C GLY A 116 -11.67 16.83 -1.71
N SER A 117 -12.78 16.48 -1.04
CA SER A 117 -14.12 16.46 -1.63
C SER A 117 -15.19 16.75 -0.60
N ASN A 118 -16.43 16.98 -1.08
CA ASN A 118 -17.62 17.10 -0.24
C ASN A 118 -18.47 15.81 -0.25
N SER A 119 -17.96 14.74 -0.83
CA SER A 119 -18.66 13.45 -0.88
C SER A 119 -18.46 12.66 0.42
N LYS A 120 -19.19 11.56 0.57
CA LYS A 120 -19.00 10.63 1.67
C LYS A 120 -17.85 9.64 1.43
N GLU A 121 -17.29 9.60 0.22
CA GLU A 121 -16.20 8.67 -0.16
C GLU A 121 -14.92 8.89 0.65
N GLY A 122 -14.74 10.05 1.25
CA GLY A 122 -13.62 10.34 2.13
C GLY A 122 -13.91 10.17 3.63
N MET A 123 -15.12 9.73 4.04
CA MET A 123 -15.46 9.50 5.46
C MET A 123 -14.98 8.10 5.90
N MET A 124 -13.67 7.85 5.75
CA MET A 124 -13.06 6.53 5.94
C MET A 124 -11.85 6.61 6.87
N SER A 125 -11.65 5.56 7.68
CA SER A 125 -10.50 5.40 8.56
C SER A 125 -10.21 3.93 8.85
N PRO A 126 -9.08 3.57 9.49
CA PRO A 126 -8.80 2.20 9.93
C PRO A 126 -9.51 1.80 11.22
N ARG A 127 -10.45 2.57 11.74
CA ARG A 127 -11.07 2.37 13.07
C ARG A 127 -11.63 0.98 13.35
N ASN A 128 -12.07 0.27 12.30
CA ASN A 128 -12.65 -1.06 12.43
C ASN A 128 -11.59 -2.18 12.38
N LEU A 129 -10.34 -1.86 12.06
CA LEU A 129 -9.22 -2.80 12.15
C LEU A 129 -8.84 -2.96 13.62
N LEU A 130 -8.86 -4.19 14.13
CA LEU A 130 -8.58 -4.48 15.55
C LEU A 130 -7.14 -4.90 15.82
N ALA A 131 -6.34 -5.08 14.78
CA ALA A 131 -4.95 -5.50 14.89
C ALA A 131 -3.99 -4.39 14.44
N THR A 132 -2.81 -4.36 15.03
CA THR A 132 -1.70 -3.52 14.56
C THR A 132 -1.09 -4.10 13.29
N GLY A 133 -0.80 -3.25 12.33
CA GLY A 133 -0.16 -3.62 11.07
C GLY A 133 1.33 -3.32 11.05
N LEU A 134 1.97 -3.68 9.92
CA LEU A 134 3.39 -3.41 9.68
C LEU A 134 3.69 -1.91 9.81
N GLY A 135 2.82 -1.03 9.27
CA GLY A 135 2.96 0.42 9.38
C GLY A 135 2.93 0.90 10.83
N ASP A 136 2.01 0.37 11.66
CA ASP A 136 1.92 0.70 13.08
C ASP A 136 3.18 0.28 13.84
N MET A 137 3.67 -0.93 13.57
CA MET A 137 4.89 -1.44 14.19
C MET A 137 6.12 -0.64 13.77
N LEU A 138 6.19 -0.19 12.51
CA LEU A 138 7.26 0.68 12.04
C LEU A 138 7.22 2.04 12.76
N LYS A 139 6.05 2.65 12.90
CA LYS A 139 5.89 3.91 13.66
C LYS A 139 6.39 3.76 15.09
N ILE A 140 6.02 2.68 15.78
CA ILE A 140 6.48 2.38 17.14
C ILE A 140 8.01 2.16 17.16
N ALA A 141 8.53 1.33 16.26
CA ALA A 141 9.96 0.97 16.23
C ALA A 141 10.87 2.17 15.89
N THR A 142 10.35 3.16 15.17
CA THR A 142 11.06 4.38 14.80
C THR A 142 10.73 5.56 15.72
N ASN A 143 10.01 5.32 16.81
CA ASN A 143 9.52 6.39 17.70
C ASN A 143 8.76 7.48 16.91
N PHE A 144 7.91 7.06 15.98
CA PHE A 144 7.09 7.90 15.10
C PHE A 144 7.88 8.81 14.13
N ASN A 145 9.16 8.57 13.92
CA ASN A 145 9.95 9.35 12.96
C ASN A 145 9.89 8.76 11.52
N GLY A 146 9.71 7.44 11.37
CA GLY A 146 9.50 6.84 10.04
C GLY A 146 8.12 7.22 9.49
N LYS A 147 8.05 7.48 8.19
CA LYS A 147 6.80 7.81 7.49
C LYS A 147 6.11 6.55 6.98
N VAL A 148 4.77 6.55 7.05
CA VAL A 148 3.92 5.48 6.52
C VAL A 148 2.82 6.10 5.66
N ILE A 149 2.81 5.77 4.37
CA ILE A 149 1.85 6.32 3.40
C ILE A 149 1.22 5.19 2.60
N GLY A 150 -0.11 5.23 2.46
CA GLY A 150 -0.89 4.29 1.65
C GLY A 150 -1.50 4.93 0.41
N VAL A 151 -1.39 4.27 -0.75
CA VAL A 151 -1.95 4.74 -2.02
C VAL A 151 -2.70 3.63 -2.73
N ALA A 152 -3.95 3.87 -3.09
CA ALA A 152 -4.75 2.97 -3.92
C ALA A 152 -5.94 3.70 -4.57
N LEU A 153 -6.61 3.08 -5.53
CA LEU A 153 -7.91 3.59 -6.00
C LEU A 153 -9.07 3.22 -5.08
N LYS A 154 -8.96 2.13 -4.32
CA LYS A 154 -9.95 1.73 -3.31
C LYS A 154 -9.48 2.23 -1.94
N ASP A 155 -10.35 2.88 -1.19
CA ASP A 155 -10.10 3.36 0.18
C ASP A 155 -9.52 2.26 1.09
N ARG A 156 -10.18 1.12 1.20
CA ARG A 156 -9.76 -0.02 2.02
C ARG A 156 -8.38 -0.59 1.63
N ALA A 157 -8.01 -0.46 0.36
CA ALA A 157 -6.72 -0.92 -0.14
C ALA A 157 -5.59 0.09 0.11
N ALA A 158 -5.90 1.35 0.40
CA ALA A 158 -4.95 2.36 0.87
C ALA A 158 -4.85 2.35 2.41
N ILE A 159 -6.00 2.28 3.09
CA ILE A 159 -6.14 2.46 4.53
C ILE A 159 -5.64 1.25 5.32
N MET A 160 -6.08 0.02 4.96
CA MET A 160 -5.74 -1.19 5.72
C MET A 160 -4.25 -1.51 5.73
N PRO A 161 -3.51 -1.38 4.59
CA PRO A 161 -2.06 -1.54 4.60
C PRO A 161 -1.31 -0.49 5.41
N ALA A 162 -1.78 0.75 5.39
CA ALA A 162 -1.14 1.85 6.08
C ALA A 162 -1.28 1.72 7.62
N GLY A 163 -2.43 1.21 8.09
CA GLY A 163 -2.70 1.01 9.51
C GLY A 163 -3.14 2.27 10.24
N HIS A 164 -3.16 2.19 11.59
CA HIS A 164 -3.67 3.27 12.45
C HIS A 164 -2.70 4.44 12.59
N GLY A 165 -1.41 4.15 12.65
CA GLY A 165 -0.36 5.14 12.88
C GLY A 165 0.15 5.82 11.61
N ALA A 166 -0.47 5.59 10.45
CA ALA A 166 -0.03 6.14 9.18
C ALA A 166 -0.10 7.67 9.13
N ASP A 167 0.87 8.28 8.46
CA ASP A 167 0.91 9.73 8.21
C ASP A 167 -0.13 10.15 7.18
N ALA A 168 -0.40 9.28 6.18
CA ALA A 168 -1.42 9.50 5.17
C ALA A 168 -1.91 8.19 4.53
N ALA A 169 -3.15 8.22 4.05
CA ALA A 169 -3.65 7.30 3.05
C ALA A 169 -4.46 8.09 2.02
N TYR A 170 -4.22 7.82 0.73
CA TYR A 170 -4.86 8.49 -0.39
C TYR A 170 -5.61 7.49 -1.26
N TRP A 171 -6.87 7.81 -1.58
CA TRP A 171 -7.71 6.96 -2.44
C TRP A 171 -8.53 7.78 -3.42
N TRP A 172 -9.02 7.13 -4.47
CA TRP A 172 -9.72 7.79 -5.55
C TRP A 172 -11.20 7.99 -5.24
N ASP A 173 -11.65 9.23 -5.24
CA ASP A 173 -13.07 9.57 -5.22
C ASP A 173 -13.58 9.82 -6.65
N SER A 174 -14.40 8.90 -7.14
CA SER A 174 -14.97 8.98 -8.49
C SER A 174 -15.98 10.11 -8.64
N SER A 175 -16.55 10.62 -7.54
CA SER A 175 -17.53 11.72 -7.57
C SER A 175 -16.90 13.06 -7.95
N VAL A 176 -15.61 13.23 -7.64
CA VAL A 176 -14.82 14.42 -7.98
C VAL A 176 -13.73 14.13 -9.01
N GLY A 177 -13.35 12.87 -9.20
CA GLY A 177 -12.38 12.45 -10.21
C GLY A 177 -10.92 12.70 -9.83
N HIS A 178 -10.57 12.60 -8.56
CA HIS A 178 -9.21 12.73 -8.06
C HIS A 178 -9.00 12.04 -6.70
N PHE A 179 -7.76 12.01 -6.22
CA PHE A 179 -7.41 11.43 -4.93
C PHE A 179 -7.85 12.33 -3.78
N VAL A 180 -8.36 11.69 -2.73
CA VAL A 180 -8.83 12.30 -1.50
C VAL A 180 -8.25 11.57 -0.29
N THR A 181 -8.50 12.12 0.90
CA THR A 181 -8.22 11.49 2.19
C THR A 181 -9.32 11.84 3.19
N SER A 182 -9.10 11.62 4.47
CA SER A 182 -10.03 11.98 5.53
C SER A 182 -9.36 12.82 6.63
N THR A 183 -10.21 13.42 7.47
CA THR A 183 -9.74 14.13 8.68
C THR A 183 -9.12 13.22 9.72
N TYR A 184 -9.11 11.89 9.51
CA TYR A 184 -8.31 10.96 10.30
C TYR A 184 -6.82 11.24 10.16
N TYR A 185 -6.37 11.54 8.93
CA TYR A 185 -4.96 11.77 8.62
C TYR A 185 -4.58 13.25 8.64
N MET A 186 -5.42 14.10 8.06
CA MET A 186 -5.12 15.54 7.92
C MET A 186 -6.38 16.37 7.73
N ASN A 187 -6.30 17.68 8.02
CA ASN A 187 -7.42 18.59 7.85
C ASN A 187 -7.49 19.24 6.46
N GLU A 188 -6.40 19.20 5.68
CA GLU A 188 -6.29 19.78 4.35
C GLU A 188 -5.31 18.97 3.51
N LEU A 189 -5.59 18.80 2.19
CA LEU A 189 -4.65 18.16 1.28
C LEU A 189 -3.37 18.99 1.17
N PRO A 190 -2.19 18.37 1.24
CA PRO A 190 -0.91 19.01 0.96
C PRO A 190 -0.89 19.67 -0.43
N ALA A 191 -0.06 20.68 -0.61
CA ALA A 191 0.06 21.40 -1.87
C ALA A 191 0.43 20.45 -3.04
N TRP A 192 1.34 19.51 -2.80
CA TRP A 192 1.74 18.53 -3.78
C TRP A 192 0.60 17.58 -4.20
N VAL A 193 -0.28 17.19 -3.26
CA VAL A 193 -1.46 16.38 -3.59
C VAL A 193 -2.43 17.16 -4.47
N LYS A 194 -2.68 18.44 -4.14
CA LYS A 194 -3.53 19.33 -4.95
C LYS A 194 -2.98 19.48 -6.36
N GLU A 195 -1.66 19.65 -6.51
CA GLU A 195 -1.01 19.77 -7.81
C GLU A 195 -1.04 18.45 -8.60
N THR A 196 -0.75 17.33 -7.93
CA THR A 196 -0.88 16.00 -8.54
C THR A 196 -2.31 15.77 -9.02
N ASN A 197 -3.32 16.09 -8.21
CA ASN A 197 -4.72 15.96 -8.58
C ASN A 197 -5.11 16.83 -9.79
N LYS A 198 -4.55 18.03 -9.96
CA LYS A 198 -4.74 18.83 -11.17
C LYS A 198 -4.17 18.16 -12.42
N ARG A 199 -2.98 17.54 -12.28
CA ARG A 199 -2.27 16.88 -13.38
C ARG A 199 -2.94 15.57 -13.81
N ILE A 200 -3.32 14.71 -12.84
CA ILE A 200 -3.80 13.35 -13.11
C ILE A 200 -5.32 13.18 -12.93
N GLY A 201 -6.02 14.16 -12.41
CA GLY A 201 -7.47 14.14 -12.20
C GLY A 201 -8.24 13.94 -13.51
N THR A 202 -9.48 13.53 -13.38
CA THR A 202 -10.41 13.34 -14.50
C THR A 202 -11.69 14.13 -14.26
N LYS A 203 -12.56 14.18 -15.26
CA LYS A 203 -13.94 14.64 -15.04
C LYS A 203 -14.61 13.72 -14.01
N PRO A 204 -15.49 14.27 -13.16
CA PRO A 204 -16.30 13.47 -12.24
C PRO A 204 -16.99 12.31 -12.95
N LYS A 205 -17.11 11.18 -12.25
CA LYS A 205 -17.74 9.94 -12.73
C LYS A 205 -17.05 9.27 -13.94
N THR A 206 -15.85 9.71 -14.32
CA THR A 206 -15.04 8.96 -15.28
C THR A 206 -14.68 7.60 -14.65
N ASN A 207 -14.87 6.54 -15.42
CA ASN A 207 -14.56 5.20 -14.96
C ASN A 207 -13.05 4.94 -15.01
N VAL A 208 -12.37 5.24 -13.92
CA VAL A 208 -10.92 5.02 -13.76
C VAL A 208 -10.64 3.63 -13.20
N LYS A 209 -11.46 3.15 -12.26
CA LYS A 209 -11.21 1.90 -11.54
C LYS A 209 -11.22 0.66 -12.45
N THR A 210 -12.11 0.63 -13.46
CA THR A 210 -12.24 -0.49 -14.42
C THR A 210 -11.56 -0.18 -15.77
N ALA A 211 -10.54 0.67 -15.75
CA ALA A 211 -9.76 1.03 -16.92
C ALA A 211 -8.26 0.95 -16.64
N VAL A 212 -7.47 0.64 -17.66
CA VAL A 212 -6.00 0.53 -17.58
C VAL A 212 -5.35 1.78 -16.99
N VAL A 213 -5.87 2.97 -17.32
CA VAL A 213 -5.40 4.24 -16.77
C VAL A 213 -5.44 4.32 -15.25
N GLY A 214 -6.22 3.48 -14.58
CA GLY A 214 -6.23 3.40 -13.13
C GLY A 214 -4.93 2.84 -12.54
N VAL A 215 -4.25 1.95 -13.26
CA VAL A 215 -2.91 1.49 -12.90
C VAL A 215 -1.94 2.67 -12.93
N THR A 216 -1.88 3.38 -14.06
CA THR A 216 -1.04 4.57 -14.24
C THR A 216 -1.26 5.61 -13.15
N LYS A 217 -2.53 5.95 -12.85
CA LYS A 217 -2.85 6.96 -11.82
C LYS A 217 -2.43 6.54 -10.41
N THR A 218 -2.50 5.25 -10.09
CA THR A 218 -2.04 4.72 -8.81
C THR A 218 -0.53 4.95 -8.64
N PHE A 219 0.27 4.62 -9.65
CA PHE A 219 1.72 4.85 -9.62
C PHE A 219 2.07 6.33 -9.62
N GLN A 220 1.44 7.14 -10.45
CA GLN A 220 1.65 8.59 -10.47
C GLN A 220 1.39 9.26 -9.12
N MET A 221 0.43 8.77 -8.34
CA MET A 221 0.19 9.25 -6.99
C MET A 221 1.24 8.72 -6.01
N ALA A 222 1.67 7.47 -6.16
CA ALA A 222 2.70 6.86 -5.34
C ALA A 222 4.07 7.53 -5.55
N GLU A 223 4.45 7.81 -6.81
CA GLU A 223 5.65 8.57 -7.17
C GLU A 223 5.63 9.97 -6.58
N ALA A 224 4.50 10.68 -6.71
CA ALA A 224 4.35 12.01 -6.12
C ALA A 224 4.50 11.98 -4.59
N ALA A 225 3.98 10.95 -3.92
CA ALA A 225 4.17 10.76 -2.48
C ALA A 225 5.65 10.47 -2.14
N LEU A 226 6.30 9.58 -2.90
CA LEU A 226 7.71 9.23 -2.73
C LEU A 226 8.61 10.47 -2.79
N GLU A 227 8.42 11.30 -3.83
CA GLU A 227 9.23 12.49 -4.08
C GLU A 227 8.98 13.60 -3.07
N ASN A 228 7.72 13.98 -2.86
CA ASN A 228 7.37 15.15 -2.06
C ASN A 228 7.45 14.90 -0.55
N GLU A 229 7.28 13.66 -0.11
CA GLU A 229 7.47 13.29 1.29
C GLU A 229 8.90 12.85 1.59
N HIS A 230 9.79 12.85 0.58
CA HIS A 230 11.20 12.48 0.71
C HIS A 230 11.41 11.09 1.30
N LEU A 231 10.56 10.12 0.91
CA LEU A 231 10.60 8.78 1.48
C LEU A 231 11.94 8.09 1.16
N GLY A 232 12.54 7.48 2.18
CA GLY A 232 13.82 6.77 2.07
C GLY A 232 15.03 7.68 1.92
N GLN A 233 14.92 9.00 2.11
CA GLN A 233 16.03 9.94 1.91
C GLN A 233 16.88 10.17 3.17
N ASP A 234 16.42 9.73 4.34
CA ASP A 234 17.19 9.81 5.57
C ASP A 234 17.67 8.41 6.05
N SER A 235 18.04 8.28 7.32
CA SER A 235 18.51 7.03 7.93
C SER A 235 17.39 6.23 8.60
N ILE A 236 16.16 6.75 8.60
CA ILE A 236 15.00 6.12 9.22
C ILE A 236 14.20 5.39 8.14
N THR A 237 13.77 4.18 8.44
CA THR A 237 12.99 3.40 7.48
C THR A 237 11.60 3.98 7.31
N ASP A 238 11.20 4.25 6.07
CA ASP A 238 9.85 4.62 5.67
C ASP A 238 9.11 3.44 5.03
N LEU A 239 7.79 3.49 5.00
CA LEU A 239 6.91 2.51 4.34
C LEU A 239 5.95 3.21 3.38
N LEU A 240 6.03 2.83 2.11
CA LEU A 240 5.05 3.20 1.10
C LEU A 240 4.25 1.96 0.71
N THR A 241 2.94 1.96 0.94
CA THR A 241 2.06 0.88 0.52
C THR A 241 1.28 1.29 -0.72
N ILE A 242 1.38 0.49 -1.78
CA ILE A 242 0.72 0.71 -3.06
C ILE A 242 -0.21 -0.47 -3.34
N SER A 243 -1.47 -0.21 -3.69
CA SER A 243 -2.36 -1.28 -4.15
C SER A 243 -2.95 -0.96 -5.52
N VAL A 244 -2.68 -1.83 -6.48
CA VAL A 244 -3.21 -1.75 -7.84
C VAL A 244 -4.60 -2.35 -7.87
N SER A 245 -5.61 -1.51 -7.69
CA SER A 245 -7.02 -1.93 -7.60
C SER A 245 -7.67 -2.20 -8.95
N SER A 246 -7.12 -1.67 -10.05
CA SER A 246 -7.71 -1.79 -11.39
C SER A 246 -7.65 -3.21 -11.93
N THR A 247 -6.65 -4.00 -11.56
CA THR A 247 -6.52 -5.40 -11.99
C THR A 247 -7.73 -6.23 -11.54
N ASP A 248 -8.19 -6.04 -10.31
CA ASP A 248 -9.42 -6.65 -9.79
C ASP A 248 -10.67 -6.11 -10.51
N ALA A 249 -10.82 -4.79 -10.57
CA ALA A 249 -12.01 -4.18 -11.15
C ALA A 249 -12.20 -4.50 -12.66
N ILE A 250 -11.10 -4.56 -13.41
CA ILE A 250 -11.09 -4.97 -14.82
C ILE A 250 -11.45 -6.46 -14.95
N SER A 251 -10.85 -7.31 -14.13
CA SER A 251 -11.12 -8.76 -14.18
C SER A 251 -12.57 -9.10 -13.87
N HIS A 252 -13.23 -8.34 -12.98
CA HIS A 252 -14.67 -8.50 -12.71
C HIS A 252 -15.55 -8.17 -13.90
N VAL A 253 -15.14 -7.23 -14.76
CA VAL A 253 -15.93 -6.79 -15.92
C VAL A 253 -15.62 -7.62 -17.17
N TYR A 254 -14.33 -7.87 -17.43
CA TYR A 254 -13.86 -8.44 -18.70
C TYR A 254 -13.34 -9.88 -18.58
N GLY A 255 -13.33 -10.42 -17.38
CA GLY A 255 -12.82 -11.77 -17.12
C GLY A 255 -11.30 -11.83 -17.04
N THR A 256 -10.80 -12.99 -16.58
CA THR A 256 -9.39 -13.19 -16.19
C THR A 256 -8.43 -13.32 -17.38
N ARG A 257 -8.94 -13.49 -18.61
CA ARG A 257 -8.15 -13.68 -19.84
C ARG A 257 -8.57 -12.74 -20.97
N GLY A 258 -9.37 -11.72 -20.67
CA GLY A 258 -9.76 -10.69 -21.61
C GLY A 258 -8.59 -9.78 -21.98
N LYS A 259 -8.71 -9.11 -23.13
CA LYS A 259 -7.71 -8.14 -23.61
C LYS A 259 -7.45 -7.02 -22.59
N GLU A 260 -8.50 -6.50 -21.98
CA GLU A 260 -8.42 -5.42 -21.00
C GLU A 260 -7.65 -5.84 -19.75
N ASN A 261 -7.80 -7.11 -19.34
CA ASN A 261 -7.03 -7.67 -18.23
C ASN A 261 -5.55 -7.82 -18.61
N HIS A 262 -5.26 -8.34 -19.81
CA HIS A 262 -3.90 -8.40 -20.33
C HIS A 262 -3.25 -7.01 -20.37
N ASP A 263 -3.95 -6.01 -20.95
CA ASP A 263 -3.44 -4.64 -21.07
C ASP A 263 -3.16 -4.01 -19.69
N ALA A 264 -3.97 -4.35 -18.67
CA ALA A 264 -3.73 -3.88 -17.29
C ALA A 264 -2.44 -4.45 -16.69
N TYR A 265 -2.09 -5.71 -16.99
CA TYR A 265 -0.83 -6.31 -16.53
C TYR A 265 0.38 -5.79 -17.30
N MET A 266 0.24 -5.51 -18.59
CA MET A 266 1.30 -4.85 -19.37
C MET A 266 1.56 -3.42 -18.88
N GLU A 267 0.49 -2.69 -18.54
CA GLU A 267 0.64 -1.37 -17.94
C GLU A 267 1.22 -1.43 -16.53
N LEU A 268 0.82 -2.40 -15.70
CA LEU A 268 1.44 -2.64 -14.39
C LEU A 268 2.95 -2.85 -14.52
N ASP A 269 3.36 -3.73 -15.43
CA ASP A 269 4.76 -4.01 -15.73
C ASP A 269 5.53 -2.74 -16.16
N ASN A 270 4.89 -1.94 -17.01
CA ASN A 270 5.44 -0.68 -17.52
C ASN A 270 5.63 0.35 -16.40
N GLN A 271 4.62 0.51 -15.54
CA GLN A 271 4.67 1.43 -14.42
C GLN A 271 5.70 0.96 -13.37
N LEU A 272 5.78 -0.34 -13.09
CA LEU A 272 6.75 -0.89 -12.16
C LEU A 272 8.19 -0.70 -12.63
N ALA A 273 8.43 -0.80 -13.95
CA ALA A 273 9.75 -0.56 -14.53
C ALA A 273 10.17 0.93 -14.49
N GLN A 274 9.21 1.84 -14.41
CA GLN A 274 9.47 3.29 -14.29
C GLN A 274 9.66 3.72 -12.84
N PHE A 275 8.90 3.12 -11.92
CA PHE A 275 8.94 3.37 -10.49
C PHE A 275 10.25 2.85 -9.85
#